data_3e2662826a84817aff3df18da87e2065
#
_entry.id   3e2662826a84817aff3df18da87e2065
#
_cell.length_a   1.000
_cell.length_b   1.000
_cell.length_c   1.000
_cell.angle_alpha   90.00
_cell.angle_beta   90.00
_cell.angle_gamma   90.00
#
_symmetry.space_group_name_H-M   'P 1'
#
loop_
_entity.id
_entity.type
_entity.pdbx_description
1 polymer ?
#
loop_
_entity_poly.entity_id
_entity_poly.type
_entity_poly.pdbx_seq_one_letter_code
_entity_poly.pdbx_strand_id
1 'polypeptide(L)'
;MNLSSTRTLLETNLDEPIRYGKNDPVERWLNDLLCLDATQNSDELNFGFPYPEQCELYFVNRDTLFSYNPISETFLNKLMSIFVASHYKNTPNDLQLLSDAPAHQIFVLAGPLGGPTAQKKLPDILCAIQVSFEGEISQKTIAE
;
A
#
# COMPACT_ATOMS: atom_id res chain seq x y z
N MET A 1 4.95 -5.25 -55.22
CA MET A 1 6.02 -5.35 -54.20
C MET A 1 5.44 -4.91 -52.89
N ASN A 2 4.96 -5.85 -52.06
CA ASN A 2 4.46 -5.55 -50.73
C ASN A 2 5.62 -5.62 -49.74
N LEU A 3 6.13 -4.47 -49.33
CA LEU A 3 7.06 -4.35 -48.20
C LEU A 3 6.23 -4.35 -46.89
N SER A 4 5.85 -5.52 -46.42
CA SER A 4 5.40 -5.67 -45.04
C SER A 4 6.61 -5.57 -44.13
N SER A 5 6.92 -4.36 -43.67
CA SER A 5 7.90 -4.19 -42.60
C SER A 5 7.27 -4.73 -41.32
N THR A 6 7.51 -5.98 -41.01
CA THR A 6 7.21 -6.57 -39.71
C THR A 6 8.07 -5.85 -38.65
N ARG A 7 7.45 -4.95 -37.89
CA ARG A 7 8.10 -4.37 -36.72
C ARG A 7 8.19 -5.47 -35.66
N THR A 8 9.41 -5.74 -35.22
CA THR A 8 9.64 -6.69 -34.12
C THR A 8 9.57 -5.93 -32.80
N LEU A 9 8.71 -6.37 -31.89
CA LEU A 9 8.70 -5.88 -30.50
C LEU A 9 9.82 -6.62 -29.76
N LEU A 10 10.73 -5.86 -29.17
CA LEU A 10 11.77 -6.37 -28.28
C LEU A 10 11.41 -5.91 -26.86
N GLU A 11 11.14 -6.86 -25.98
CA GLU A 11 10.97 -6.60 -24.52
C GLU A 11 12.28 -6.90 -23.83
N THR A 12 12.71 -5.97 -22.99
CA THR A 12 13.93 -6.12 -22.19
C THR A 12 13.58 -5.79 -20.75
N ASN A 13 13.80 -6.74 -19.85
CA ASN A 13 13.63 -6.57 -18.43
C ASN A 13 14.98 -6.26 -17.79
N LEU A 14 14.97 -5.31 -16.85
CA LEU A 14 16.14 -4.98 -16.02
C LEU A 14 15.95 -5.66 -14.66
N ASP A 15 16.55 -6.83 -14.52
CA ASP A 15 16.31 -7.71 -13.35
C ASP A 15 17.38 -7.57 -12.26
N GLU A 16 18.48 -6.90 -12.55
CA GLU A 16 19.56 -6.73 -11.59
C GLU A 16 19.77 -5.25 -11.26
N PRO A 17 19.67 -4.86 -9.98
CA PRO A 17 19.97 -3.50 -9.55
C PRO A 17 21.48 -3.24 -9.63
N ILE A 18 21.86 -1.98 -9.91
CA ILE A 18 23.27 -1.59 -10.04
C ILE A 18 23.96 -1.55 -8.67
N ARG A 19 23.23 -1.24 -7.60
CA ARG A 19 23.80 -1.01 -6.27
C ARG A 19 23.88 -2.24 -5.40
N TYR A 20 23.01 -3.21 -5.63
CA TYR A 20 22.88 -4.43 -4.83
C TYR A 20 23.17 -5.65 -5.69
N GLY A 21 23.75 -6.67 -5.08
CA GLY A 21 23.92 -7.97 -5.74
C GLY A 21 22.58 -8.70 -5.84
N LYS A 22 22.57 -9.74 -6.67
CA LYS A 22 21.37 -10.58 -6.81
C LYS A 22 20.99 -11.20 -5.47
N ASN A 23 19.72 -11.00 -5.05
CA ASN A 23 19.18 -11.46 -3.77
C ASN A 23 19.87 -10.86 -2.52
N ASP A 24 20.32 -9.62 -2.62
CA ASP A 24 20.93 -8.92 -1.48
C ASP A 24 19.93 -8.81 -0.31
N PRO A 25 20.31 -9.18 0.92
CA PRO A 25 19.41 -9.11 2.07
C PRO A 25 19.07 -7.67 2.50
N VAL A 26 19.96 -6.71 2.25
CA VAL A 26 19.72 -5.30 2.56
C VAL A 26 18.69 -4.70 1.61
N GLU A 27 18.78 -5.02 0.32
CA GLU A 27 17.78 -4.59 -0.67
C GLU A 27 16.40 -5.14 -0.30
N ARG A 28 16.31 -6.43 0.05
CA ARG A 28 15.05 -7.03 0.48
C ARG A 28 14.48 -6.33 1.71
N TRP A 29 15.32 -6.11 2.71
CA TRP A 29 14.91 -5.41 3.92
C TRP A 29 14.41 -3.98 3.62
N LEU A 30 15.07 -3.24 2.70
CA LEU A 30 14.63 -1.92 2.29
C LEU A 30 13.29 -1.96 1.55
N ASN A 31 13.08 -2.95 0.69
CA ASN A 31 11.82 -3.11 -0.02
C ASN A 31 10.68 -3.39 0.96
N ASP A 32 10.89 -4.26 1.93
CA ASP A 32 9.90 -4.56 2.97
C ASP A 32 9.62 -3.31 3.83
N LEU A 33 10.66 -2.63 4.31
CA LEU A 33 10.54 -1.46 5.17
C LEU A 33 9.80 -0.29 4.51
N LEU A 34 10.08 -0.04 3.24
CA LEU A 34 9.54 1.08 2.47
C LEU A 34 8.35 0.69 1.60
N CYS A 35 7.88 -0.55 1.69
CA CYS A 35 6.80 -1.10 0.88
C CYS A 35 7.00 -0.90 -0.64
N LEU A 36 8.25 -0.96 -1.12
CA LEU A 36 8.58 -0.67 -2.52
C LEU A 36 8.07 -1.74 -3.49
N ASP A 37 7.90 -2.96 -3.02
CA ASP A 37 7.38 -4.11 -3.77
C ASP A 37 5.89 -4.41 -3.48
N ALA A 38 5.20 -3.50 -2.81
CA ALA A 38 3.81 -3.69 -2.36
C ALA A 38 2.87 -4.12 -3.49
N THR A 39 3.08 -3.61 -4.72
CA THR A 39 2.26 -3.99 -5.88
C THR A 39 2.58 -5.37 -6.44
N GLN A 40 3.80 -5.88 -6.24
CA GLN A 40 4.19 -7.22 -6.70
C GLN A 40 3.60 -8.30 -5.80
N ASN A 41 3.39 -7.96 -4.53
CA ASN A 41 2.86 -8.85 -3.50
C ASN A 41 1.33 -8.68 -3.32
N SER A 42 0.65 -8.03 -4.27
CA SER A 42 -0.80 -7.91 -4.22
C SER A 42 -1.43 -9.29 -4.40
N ASP A 43 -1.78 -9.91 -3.29
CA ASP A 43 -2.52 -11.16 -3.28
C ASP A 43 -3.85 -10.98 -4.03
N GLU A 44 -4.26 -12.01 -4.75
CA GLU A 44 -5.63 -12.08 -5.25
C GLU A 44 -6.61 -11.97 -4.07
N LEU A 45 -7.73 -11.28 -4.28
CA LEU A 45 -8.77 -11.16 -3.26
C LEU A 45 -9.25 -12.57 -2.87
N ASN A 46 -9.24 -12.88 -1.57
CA ASN A 46 -9.62 -14.21 -1.08
C ASN A 46 -11.07 -14.57 -1.41
N PHE A 47 -11.94 -13.56 -1.50
CA PHE A 47 -13.38 -13.71 -1.73
C PHE A 47 -13.89 -13.05 -3.02
N GLY A 48 -12.98 -12.61 -3.91
CA GLY A 48 -13.37 -11.80 -5.06
C GLY A 48 -14.01 -10.47 -4.63
N PHE A 49 -15.14 -10.10 -5.24
CA PHE A 49 -15.88 -8.88 -4.90
C PHE A 49 -17.08 -9.23 -4.01
N PRO A 50 -17.00 -9.04 -2.69
CA PRO A 50 -18.11 -9.32 -1.78
C PRO A 50 -19.25 -8.32 -1.97
N TYR A 51 -20.47 -8.69 -1.53
CA TYR A 51 -21.59 -7.76 -1.48
C TYR A 51 -21.34 -6.67 -0.44
N PRO A 52 -21.86 -5.44 -0.65
CA PRO A 52 -21.65 -4.31 0.26
C PRO A 52 -22.05 -4.61 1.71
N GLU A 53 -23.11 -5.41 1.91
CA GLU A 53 -23.62 -5.80 3.23
C GLU A 53 -22.66 -6.71 4.01
N GLN A 54 -21.67 -7.30 3.31
CA GLN A 54 -20.64 -8.16 3.89
C GLN A 54 -19.36 -7.39 4.22
N CYS A 55 -19.29 -6.13 3.84
CA CYS A 55 -18.11 -5.28 4.02
C CYS A 55 -18.28 -4.42 5.26
N GLU A 56 -17.19 -4.18 5.96
CA GLU A 56 -17.15 -3.33 7.15
C GLU A 56 -16.14 -2.20 6.99
N LEU A 57 -16.53 -1.01 7.45
CA LEU A 57 -15.66 0.17 7.45
C LEU A 57 -14.94 0.26 8.79
N TYR A 58 -13.61 0.31 8.75
CA TYR A 58 -12.76 0.43 9.92
C TYR A 58 -11.98 1.74 9.91
N PHE A 59 -11.88 2.35 11.08
CA PHE A 59 -10.88 3.37 11.37
C PHE A 59 -9.59 2.67 11.79
N VAL A 60 -8.48 2.96 11.10
CA VAL A 60 -7.19 2.34 11.37
C VAL A 60 -6.46 3.11 12.46
N ASN A 61 -6.14 2.46 13.56
CA ASN A 61 -5.29 3.03 14.59
C ASN A 61 -3.83 3.08 14.07
N ARG A 62 -3.31 4.28 13.89
CA ARG A 62 -2.01 4.53 13.32
C ARG A 62 -0.86 4.00 14.18
N ASP A 63 -0.94 4.17 15.51
CA ASP A 63 0.11 3.71 16.42
C ASP A 63 0.23 2.18 16.38
N THR A 64 -0.89 1.49 16.23
CA THR A 64 -0.92 0.05 16.03
C THR A 64 -0.38 -0.33 14.65
N LEU A 65 -0.71 0.43 13.62
CA LEU A 65 -0.25 0.18 12.25
C LEU A 65 1.27 0.22 12.14
N PHE A 66 1.90 1.19 12.81
CA PHE A 66 3.35 1.40 12.82
C PHE A 66 4.06 0.83 14.07
N SER A 67 3.50 -0.20 14.70
CA SER A 67 4.04 -0.82 15.90
C SER A 67 5.14 -1.86 15.66
N TYR A 68 5.57 -2.06 14.43
CA TYR A 68 6.55 -3.09 14.04
C TYR A 68 6.14 -4.54 14.38
N ASN A 69 4.83 -4.78 14.49
CA ASN A 69 4.30 -6.12 14.67
C ASN A 69 4.15 -6.79 13.29
N PRO A 70 4.49 -8.07 13.09
CA PRO A 70 4.39 -8.76 11.81
C PRO A 70 3.00 -8.70 11.16
N ILE A 71 1.93 -8.68 11.97
CA ILE A 71 0.55 -8.55 11.46
C ILE A 71 0.32 -7.12 10.94
N SER A 72 0.77 -6.11 11.67
CA SER A 72 0.68 -4.70 11.27
C SER A 72 1.49 -4.43 10.01
N GLU A 73 2.70 -5.00 9.90
CA GLU A 73 3.54 -4.88 8.71
C GLU A 73 2.85 -5.49 7.47
N THR A 74 2.26 -6.68 7.62
CA THR A 74 1.51 -7.30 6.53
C THR A 74 0.30 -6.45 6.12
N PHE A 75 -0.40 -5.87 7.10
CA PHE A 75 -1.54 -4.99 6.84
C PHE A 75 -1.09 -3.69 6.16
N LEU A 76 0.00 -3.07 6.63
CA LEU A 76 0.59 -1.87 6.05
C LEU A 76 0.99 -2.10 4.59
N ASN A 77 1.63 -3.23 4.30
CA ASN A 77 2.03 -3.58 2.93
C ASN A 77 0.80 -3.70 2.00
N LYS A 78 -0.27 -4.38 2.46
CA LYS A 78 -1.54 -4.46 1.71
C LYS A 78 -2.19 -3.08 1.52
N LEU A 79 -2.18 -2.24 2.54
CA LEU A 79 -2.71 -0.88 2.47
C LEU A 79 -1.93 -0.04 1.45
N MET A 80 -0.60 -0.09 1.52
CA MET A 80 0.27 0.62 0.59
C MET A 80 0.11 0.11 -0.85
N SER A 81 -0.15 -1.18 -1.07
CA SER A 81 -0.40 -1.70 -2.41
C SER A 81 -1.59 -1.03 -3.09
N ILE A 82 -2.65 -0.72 -2.33
CA ILE A 82 -3.83 -0.02 -2.84
C ILE A 82 -3.51 1.44 -3.15
N PHE A 83 -2.79 2.13 -2.26
CA PHE A 83 -2.38 3.52 -2.52
C PHE A 83 -1.46 3.63 -3.74
N VAL A 84 -0.47 2.74 -3.85
CA VAL A 84 0.44 2.71 -5.01
C VAL A 84 -0.27 2.38 -6.30
N ALA A 85 -1.21 1.43 -6.28
CA ALA A 85 -1.99 1.05 -7.47
C ALA A 85 -2.94 2.17 -7.92
N SER A 86 -3.45 2.99 -7.00
CA SER A 86 -4.38 4.07 -7.30
C SER A 86 -3.70 5.40 -7.65
N HIS A 87 -2.46 5.60 -7.22
CA HIS A 87 -1.74 6.87 -7.38
C HIS A 87 -0.31 6.65 -7.87
N TYR A 88 -0.02 7.04 -9.09
CA TYR A 88 1.27 6.80 -9.78
C TYR A 88 2.50 7.45 -9.14
N LYS A 89 2.33 8.31 -8.14
CA LYS A 89 3.40 9.13 -7.54
C LYS A 89 3.52 8.93 -6.03
N ASN A 90 3.58 7.69 -5.60
CA ASN A 90 3.90 7.38 -4.21
C ASN A 90 5.42 7.32 -4.01
N THR A 91 5.89 7.94 -2.94
CA THR A 91 7.29 7.99 -2.55
C THR A 91 7.45 7.46 -1.12
N PRO A 92 8.66 7.07 -0.69
CA PRO A 92 8.92 6.74 0.72
C PRO A 92 8.56 7.86 1.69
N ASN A 93 8.57 9.13 1.25
CA ASN A 93 8.15 10.26 2.07
C ASN A 93 6.63 10.24 2.36
N ASP A 94 5.82 9.69 1.44
CA ASP A 94 4.37 9.57 1.67
C ASP A 94 4.09 8.54 2.77
N LEU A 95 4.86 7.46 2.84
CA LEU A 95 4.80 6.50 3.93
C LEU A 95 5.20 7.14 5.27
N GLN A 96 6.25 7.96 5.29
CA GLN A 96 6.66 8.70 6.47
C GLN A 96 5.58 9.71 6.91
N LEU A 97 4.99 10.44 5.97
CA LEU A 97 3.87 11.35 6.28
C LEU A 97 2.67 10.59 6.86
N LEU A 98 2.39 9.40 6.34
CA LEU A 98 1.32 8.54 6.85
C LEU A 98 1.57 8.16 8.32
N SER A 99 2.84 7.93 8.70
CA SER A 99 3.21 7.60 10.09
C SER A 99 3.21 8.80 11.01
N ASP A 100 3.72 9.94 10.56
CA ASP A 100 4.11 11.05 11.45
C ASP A 100 3.09 12.19 11.50
N ALA A 101 2.31 12.40 10.43
CA ALA A 101 1.42 13.55 10.35
C ALA A 101 0.23 13.44 11.33
N PRO A 102 0.09 14.34 12.32
CA PRO A 102 -0.90 14.20 13.40
C PRO A 102 -2.34 14.35 12.95
N ALA A 103 -2.58 15.08 11.86
CA ALA A 103 -3.92 15.38 11.34
C ALA A 103 -4.43 14.35 10.32
N HIS A 104 -3.68 13.27 10.08
CA HIS A 104 -4.07 12.24 9.14
C HIS A 104 -4.86 11.13 9.81
N GLN A 105 -5.96 10.75 9.18
CA GLN A 105 -6.79 9.61 9.55
C GLN A 105 -6.89 8.63 8.39
N ILE A 106 -6.89 7.35 8.70
CA ILE A 106 -6.96 6.27 7.71
C ILE A 106 -8.22 5.46 7.97
N PHE A 107 -9.00 5.27 6.91
CA PHE A 107 -10.16 4.41 6.90
C PHE A 107 -9.98 3.33 5.85
N VAL A 108 -10.41 2.12 6.15
CA VAL A 108 -10.39 1.00 5.22
C VAL A 108 -11.75 0.33 5.16
N LEU A 109 -12.17 -0.02 3.96
CA LEU A 109 -13.28 -0.91 3.74
C LEU A 109 -12.72 -2.31 3.62
N ALA A 110 -13.06 -3.17 4.55
CA ALA A 110 -12.61 -4.55 4.59
C ALA A 110 -13.70 -5.50 4.15
N GLY A 111 -13.30 -6.54 3.42
CA GLY A 111 -14.16 -7.65 3.06
C GLY A 111 -14.43 -8.58 4.25
N PRO A 112 -15.29 -9.59 4.07
CA PRO A 112 -15.66 -10.50 5.14
C PRO A 112 -14.45 -11.28 5.66
N LEU A 113 -14.40 -11.42 7.00
CA LEU A 113 -13.53 -12.37 7.66
C LEU A 113 -14.18 -13.74 7.55
N GLY A 114 -13.73 -14.60 6.69
CA GLY A 114 -14.34 -15.89 6.66
C GLY A 114 -13.91 -16.81 5.52
N GLY A 115 -13.78 -18.04 5.86
CA GLY A 115 -13.48 -19.22 5.07
C GLY A 115 -13.00 -20.32 6.02
N PRO A 116 -13.10 -21.58 5.69
CA PRO A 116 -12.72 -22.69 6.56
C PRO A 116 -11.24 -22.69 6.99
N THR A 117 -10.43 -21.80 6.41
CA THR A 117 -9.02 -21.58 6.76
C THR A 117 -8.78 -20.21 7.42
N ALA A 118 -9.82 -19.49 7.81
CA ALA A 118 -9.81 -18.08 8.21
C ALA A 118 -9.14 -17.75 9.55
N GLN A 119 -8.68 -18.73 10.29
CA GLN A 119 -8.16 -18.49 11.66
C GLN A 119 -6.85 -17.66 11.72
N LYS A 120 -6.24 -17.26 10.61
CA LYS A 120 -4.99 -16.49 10.60
C LYS A 120 -4.82 -15.49 9.46
N LYS A 121 -5.83 -15.23 8.63
CA LYS A 121 -5.68 -14.27 7.52
C LYS A 121 -6.28 -12.92 7.89
N LEU A 122 -5.54 -11.86 7.57
CA LEU A 122 -6.08 -10.51 7.57
C LEU A 122 -7.22 -10.40 6.53
N PRO A 123 -8.24 -9.57 6.79
CA PRO A 123 -9.28 -9.31 5.81
C PRO A 123 -8.70 -8.70 4.54
N ASP A 124 -9.40 -8.90 3.42
CA ASP A 124 -9.04 -8.20 2.19
C ASP A 124 -9.41 -6.73 2.33
N ILE A 125 -8.46 -5.85 2.02
CA ILE A 125 -8.72 -4.42 1.97
C ILE A 125 -9.24 -4.10 0.56
N LEU A 126 -10.50 -3.65 0.48
CA LEU A 126 -11.17 -3.37 -0.79
C LEU A 126 -11.02 -1.91 -1.20
N CYS A 127 -10.95 -1.02 -0.21
CA CYS A 127 -10.79 0.41 -0.41
C CYS A 127 -10.03 1.00 0.78
N ALA A 128 -9.22 2.01 0.52
CA ALA A 128 -8.51 2.76 1.54
C ALA A 128 -8.72 4.27 1.30
N ILE A 129 -8.97 5.00 2.38
CA ILE A 129 -9.17 6.45 2.35
C ILE A 129 -8.25 7.07 3.38
N GLN A 130 -7.42 8.00 2.95
CA GLN A 130 -6.65 8.87 3.82
C GLN A 130 -7.31 10.25 3.86
N VAL A 131 -7.57 10.74 5.06
CA VAL A 131 -8.16 12.04 5.32
C VAL A 131 -7.15 12.91 6.05
N SER A 132 -6.93 14.12 5.55
CA SER A 132 -6.13 15.14 6.21
C SER A 132 -7.03 16.30 6.64
N PHE A 133 -6.93 16.70 7.90
CA PHE A 133 -7.60 17.88 8.39
C PHE A 133 -6.70 19.10 8.18
N GLU A 134 -7.18 20.05 7.42
CA GLU A 134 -6.48 21.29 7.13
C GLU A 134 -7.27 22.49 7.61
N GLY A 135 -6.61 23.63 7.85
CA GLY A 135 -7.24 24.91 8.07
C GLY A 135 -7.45 25.33 9.52
N GLU A 136 -6.86 24.66 10.48
CA GLU A 136 -6.82 25.13 11.87
C GLU A 136 -5.76 26.25 12.06
N ILE A 137 -5.99 27.38 11.40
CA ILE A 137 -5.13 28.56 11.58
C ILE A 137 -5.61 29.28 12.83
N SER A 138 -4.85 29.16 13.91
CA SER A 138 -5.09 29.91 15.15
C SER A 138 -4.89 31.40 14.89
N GLN A 139 -5.85 32.25 15.27
CA GLN A 139 -5.70 33.71 15.21
C GLN A 139 -4.47 34.21 15.96
N LYS A 140 -3.98 33.47 16.95
CA LYS A 140 -2.74 33.79 17.69
C LYS A 140 -1.49 33.60 16.84
N THR A 141 -1.46 32.62 15.96
CA THR A 141 -0.32 32.32 15.08
C THR A 141 -0.20 33.31 13.91
N ILE A 142 -1.28 34.06 13.61
CA ILE A 142 -1.28 35.07 12.53
C ILE A 142 -0.78 36.42 13.09
N ALA A 143 -0.83 36.64 14.41
CA ALA A 143 -0.48 37.90 15.07
C ALA A 143 0.99 37.99 15.53
N GLU A 144 1.76 36.91 15.39
CA GLU A 144 3.21 36.83 15.56
C GLU A 144 3.93 36.88 14.20
#